data_41aede7c2ceba5cc0cab4344d453fae0
#
_entry.id   41aede7c2ceba5cc0cab4344d453fae0
#
_cell.length_a   1.000
_cell.length_b   1.000
_cell.length_c   1.000
_cell.angle_alpha   90.00
_cell.angle_beta   90.00
_cell.angle_gamma   90.00
#
_symmetry.space_group_name_H-M   'P 1'
#
loop_
_entity.id
_entity.type
_entity.pdbx_description
1 polymer ?
#
loop_
_entity_poly.entity_id
_entity_poly.type
_entity_poly.pdbx_seq_one_letter_code
_entity_poly.pdbx_strand_id
1 'polypeptide(L)'
;LSLSLCDTSSRIPPEGRSAWNDRITLARRDGMEALVPSTIDRWFSASFQAQRADEVDKVRQMIRSTAVNGFCGCAAAIRDLDLTDRLSTIGLPTLLIVGEDDPGTPVSAHEVIRDCIENSELVVIPNALHFSNIEQANLFNTALGGFLKRQGD
;
A
#
# COMPACT_ATOMS: atom_id res chain seq x y z
N LEU A 1 8.85 -4.75 -20.77
CA LEU A 1 7.77 -4.52 -19.79
C LEU A 1 8.13 -5.16 -18.47
N SER A 2 7.78 -4.51 -17.34
CA SER A 2 7.98 -5.00 -15.98
C SER A 2 6.80 -4.59 -15.09
N LEU A 3 6.70 -5.17 -13.90
CA LEU A 3 5.68 -4.86 -12.90
C LEU A 3 6.35 -4.40 -11.60
N SER A 4 5.81 -3.35 -10.98
CA SER A 4 6.22 -2.94 -9.63
C SER A 4 4.98 -2.92 -8.72
N LEU A 5 5.02 -3.67 -7.64
CA LEU A 5 3.97 -3.82 -6.64
C LEU A 5 4.46 -3.24 -5.32
N CYS A 6 3.88 -2.12 -4.90
CA CYS A 6 4.36 -1.37 -3.75
C CYS A 6 3.28 -1.32 -2.66
N ASP A 7 3.66 -1.64 -1.43
CA ASP A 7 2.81 -1.56 -0.23
C ASP A 7 1.40 -2.17 -0.49
N THR A 8 1.34 -3.44 -0.91
CA THR A 8 0.11 -4.09 -1.39
C THR A 8 -0.04 -5.52 -0.87
N SER A 9 -1.12 -6.18 -1.24
CA SER A 9 -1.37 -7.59 -0.96
C SER A 9 -2.14 -8.25 -2.10
N SER A 10 -2.05 -9.57 -2.23
CA SER A 10 -2.80 -10.34 -3.23
C SER A 10 -4.21 -10.69 -2.78
N ARG A 11 -4.49 -10.65 -1.49
CA ARG A 11 -5.82 -10.97 -0.91
C ARG A 11 -6.05 -10.26 0.40
N ILE A 12 -7.30 -10.10 0.77
CA ILE A 12 -7.72 -9.74 2.12
C ILE A 12 -8.27 -10.99 2.81
N PRO A 13 -7.67 -11.44 3.92
CA PRO A 13 -8.16 -12.58 4.65
C PRO A 13 -9.55 -12.30 5.25
N PRO A 14 -10.38 -13.34 5.50
CA PRO A 14 -11.77 -13.16 5.96
C PRO A 14 -11.89 -12.26 7.21
N GLU A 15 -10.96 -12.37 8.15
CA GLU A 15 -10.91 -11.58 9.38
C GLU A 15 -10.62 -10.09 9.12
N GLY A 16 -9.96 -9.74 8.03
CA GLY A 16 -9.70 -8.34 7.64
C GLY A 16 -10.89 -7.64 6.98
N ARG A 17 -11.91 -8.39 6.52
CA ARG A 17 -13.04 -7.83 5.77
C ARG A 17 -13.93 -6.92 6.60
N SER A 18 -14.09 -7.20 7.90
CA SER A 18 -14.89 -6.36 8.80
C SER A 18 -14.33 -4.93 8.89
N ALA A 19 -13.03 -4.77 8.99
CA ALA A 19 -12.39 -3.45 9.05
C ALA A 19 -12.66 -2.61 7.78
N TRP A 20 -12.78 -3.23 6.61
CA TRP A 20 -13.16 -2.54 5.38
C TRP A 20 -14.64 -2.14 5.38
N ASN A 21 -15.53 -3.00 5.89
CA ASN A 21 -16.95 -2.64 6.06
C ASN A 21 -17.13 -1.47 7.01
N ASP A 22 -16.38 -1.43 8.12
CA ASP A 22 -16.43 -0.33 9.09
C ASP A 22 -15.98 0.98 8.46
N ARG A 23 -14.90 0.97 7.67
CA ARG A 23 -14.42 2.15 6.92
C ARG A 23 -15.44 2.64 5.89
N ILE A 24 -16.07 1.73 5.14
CA ILE A 24 -17.13 2.07 4.18
C ILE A 24 -18.33 2.69 4.90
N THR A 25 -18.74 2.12 6.02
CA THR A 25 -19.84 2.62 6.83
C THR A 25 -19.52 4.00 7.39
N LEU A 26 -18.33 4.19 7.94
CA LEU A 26 -17.87 5.47 8.48
C LEU A 26 -17.83 6.55 7.39
N ALA A 27 -17.24 6.25 6.23
CA ALA A 27 -17.19 7.18 5.11
C ALA A 27 -18.58 7.60 4.61
N ARG A 28 -19.53 6.68 4.54
CA ARG A 28 -20.90 6.97 4.13
C ARG A 28 -21.65 7.82 5.14
N ARG A 29 -21.43 7.59 6.43
CA ARG A 29 -22.11 8.31 7.51
C ARG A 29 -21.54 9.70 7.75
N ASP A 30 -20.20 9.81 7.86
CA ASP A 30 -19.49 10.98 8.38
C ASP A 30 -18.54 11.62 7.35
N GLY A 31 -18.46 11.07 6.14
CA GLY A 31 -17.59 11.58 5.09
C GLY A 31 -16.12 11.17 5.23
N MET A 32 -15.30 11.63 4.30
CA MET A 32 -13.87 11.28 4.25
C MET A 32 -13.06 11.87 5.40
N GLU A 33 -13.50 13.00 5.97
CA GLU A 33 -12.84 13.60 7.13
C GLU A 33 -12.71 12.63 8.32
N ALA A 34 -13.75 11.84 8.56
CA ALA A 34 -13.77 10.88 9.67
C ALA A 34 -12.71 9.76 9.52
N LEU A 35 -12.25 9.51 8.30
CA LEU A 35 -11.22 8.51 8.03
C LEU A 35 -9.79 9.04 8.18
N VAL A 36 -9.60 10.37 8.16
CA VAL A 36 -8.26 10.99 8.11
C VAL A 36 -7.36 10.53 9.26
N PRO A 37 -7.75 10.63 10.55
CA PRO A 37 -6.84 10.30 11.65
C PRO A 37 -6.32 8.86 11.55
N SER A 38 -7.22 7.89 11.51
CA SER A 38 -6.86 6.47 11.49
C SER A 38 -6.12 6.03 10.22
N THR A 39 -6.30 6.74 9.11
CA THR A 39 -5.58 6.48 7.86
C THR A 39 -4.16 6.98 7.96
N ILE A 40 -3.95 8.22 8.43
CA ILE A 40 -2.62 8.81 8.61
C ILE A 40 -1.78 7.98 9.58
N ASP A 41 -2.35 7.54 10.70
CA ASP A 41 -1.63 6.73 11.68
C ASP A 41 -1.18 5.36 11.17
N ARG A 42 -1.87 4.81 10.16
CA ARG A 42 -1.45 3.59 9.48
C ARG A 42 -0.44 3.83 8.36
N TRP A 43 -0.45 5.01 7.76
CA TRP A 43 0.35 5.30 6.59
C TRP A 43 1.72 5.90 6.91
N PHE A 44 1.84 6.59 8.06
CA PHE A 44 3.06 7.27 8.46
C PHE A 44 3.40 7.01 9.92
N SER A 45 4.68 6.80 10.21
CA SER A 45 5.17 6.73 11.59
C SER A 45 4.94 8.05 12.33
N ALA A 46 4.79 7.98 13.65
CA ALA A 46 4.64 9.17 14.48
C ALA A 46 5.84 10.13 14.37
N SER A 47 7.04 9.60 14.17
CA SER A 47 8.25 10.40 13.96
C SER A 47 8.19 11.18 12.66
N PHE A 48 7.75 10.55 11.56
CA PHE A 48 7.58 11.22 10.28
C PHE A 48 6.49 12.29 10.34
N GLN A 49 5.34 12.00 10.97
CA GLN A 49 4.27 12.96 11.14
C GLN A 49 4.73 14.22 11.89
N ALA A 50 5.60 14.06 12.90
CA ALA A 50 6.13 15.18 13.68
C ALA A 50 7.17 16.01 12.88
N GLN A 51 8.02 15.35 12.08
CA GLN A 51 9.13 15.99 11.38
C GLN A 51 8.72 16.59 10.03
N ARG A 52 7.69 16.02 9.38
CA ARG A 52 7.26 16.34 8.02
C ARG A 52 5.77 16.68 7.95
N ALA A 53 5.29 17.49 8.91
CA ALA A 53 3.87 17.84 9.05
C ALA A 53 3.26 18.38 7.75
N ASP A 54 4.00 19.22 7.00
CA ASP A 54 3.52 19.80 5.73
C ASP A 54 3.27 18.73 4.64
N GLU A 55 4.06 17.67 4.61
CA GLU A 55 3.85 16.57 3.65
C GLU A 55 2.68 15.70 4.05
N VAL A 56 2.56 15.42 5.33
CA VAL A 56 1.42 14.68 5.89
C VAL A 56 0.12 15.46 5.68
N ASP A 57 0.14 16.80 5.80
CA ASP A 57 -1.04 17.63 5.57
C ASP A 57 -1.50 17.60 4.11
N LYS A 58 -0.60 17.50 3.15
CA LYS A 58 -0.98 17.28 1.74
C LYS A 58 -1.75 15.97 1.57
N VAL A 59 -1.30 14.91 2.24
CA VAL A 59 -1.98 13.61 2.19
C VAL A 59 -3.33 13.67 2.91
N ARG A 60 -3.43 14.36 4.04
CA ARG A 60 -4.72 14.62 4.71
C ARG A 60 -5.72 15.31 3.78
N GLN A 61 -5.26 16.32 3.02
CA GLN A 61 -6.10 17.00 2.04
C GLN A 61 -6.53 16.09 0.88
N MET A 62 -5.63 15.23 0.40
CA MET A 62 -5.98 14.23 -0.62
C MET A 62 -7.08 13.29 -0.14
N ILE A 63 -6.99 12.79 1.09
CA ILE A 63 -8.03 11.96 1.70
C ILE A 63 -9.36 12.72 1.74
N ARG A 64 -9.36 13.98 2.25
CA ARG A 64 -10.56 14.81 2.35
C ARG A 64 -11.23 15.07 1.01
N SER A 65 -10.43 15.27 -0.05
CA SER A 65 -10.92 15.56 -1.40
C SER A 65 -11.42 14.34 -2.16
N THR A 66 -11.17 13.13 -1.64
CA THR A 66 -11.62 11.89 -2.26
C THR A 66 -13.15 11.79 -2.22
N ALA A 67 -13.78 11.50 -3.36
CA ALA A 67 -15.22 11.30 -3.41
C ALA A 67 -15.63 10.06 -2.59
N VAL A 68 -16.59 10.20 -1.67
CA VAL A 68 -17.07 9.11 -0.80
C VAL A 68 -17.47 7.86 -1.60
N ASN A 69 -18.22 8.04 -2.68
CA ASN A 69 -18.66 6.91 -3.51
C ASN A 69 -17.48 6.20 -4.19
N GLY A 70 -16.47 6.96 -4.64
CA GLY A 70 -15.24 6.41 -5.22
C GLY A 70 -14.46 5.60 -4.18
N PHE A 71 -14.25 6.18 -3.00
CA PHE A 71 -13.63 5.46 -1.88
C PHE A 71 -14.37 4.17 -1.54
N CYS A 72 -15.70 4.23 -1.37
CA CYS A 72 -16.51 3.06 -1.02
C CYS A 72 -16.43 1.96 -2.08
N GLY A 73 -16.39 2.32 -3.36
CA GLY A 73 -16.23 1.36 -4.45
C GLY A 73 -14.87 0.67 -4.42
N CYS A 74 -13.78 1.44 -4.28
CA CYS A 74 -12.43 0.89 -4.16
C CYS A 74 -12.28 0.04 -2.89
N ALA A 75 -12.78 0.51 -1.74
CA ALA A 75 -12.74 -0.20 -0.47
C ALA A 75 -13.49 -1.55 -0.53
N ALA A 76 -14.63 -1.61 -1.24
CA ALA A 76 -15.36 -2.85 -1.46
C ALA A 76 -14.57 -3.81 -2.37
N ALA A 77 -13.94 -3.32 -3.42
CA ALA A 77 -13.08 -4.14 -4.29
C ALA A 77 -11.87 -4.69 -3.53
N ILE A 78 -11.24 -3.88 -2.67
CA ILE A 78 -10.13 -4.33 -1.82
C ILE A 78 -10.62 -5.38 -0.81
N ARG A 79 -11.76 -5.15 -0.15
CA ARG A 79 -12.35 -6.10 0.82
C ARG A 79 -12.52 -7.49 0.23
N ASP A 80 -12.91 -7.55 -1.03
CA ASP A 80 -13.20 -8.79 -1.74
C ASP A 80 -12.02 -9.28 -2.60
N LEU A 81 -10.83 -8.66 -2.44
CA LEU A 81 -9.63 -9.01 -3.19
C LEU A 81 -9.18 -10.44 -2.86
N ASP A 82 -9.05 -11.26 -3.90
CA ASP A 82 -8.40 -12.56 -3.86
C ASP A 82 -7.85 -12.91 -5.26
N LEU A 83 -6.56 -12.62 -5.46
CA LEU A 83 -5.85 -12.84 -6.70
C LEU A 83 -4.69 -13.82 -6.55
N THR A 84 -4.49 -14.39 -5.35
CA THR A 84 -3.30 -15.20 -5.02
C THR A 84 -3.10 -16.35 -6.01
N ASP A 85 -4.16 -17.11 -6.32
CA ASP A 85 -4.07 -18.26 -7.23
C ASP A 85 -3.74 -17.87 -8.68
N ARG A 86 -3.85 -16.59 -9.03
CA ARG A 86 -3.56 -16.08 -10.37
C ARG A 86 -2.14 -15.53 -10.52
N LEU A 87 -1.43 -15.31 -9.44
CA LEU A 87 -0.10 -14.66 -9.46
C LEU A 87 0.91 -15.45 -10.27
N SER A 88 0.85 -16.77 -10.26
CA SER A 88 1.75 -17.65 -11.03
C SER A 88 1.63 -17.48 -12.55
N THR A 89 0.58 -16.80 -13.04
CA THR A 89 0.44 -16.47 -14.47
C THR A 89 1.23 -15.22 -14.88
N ILE A 90 1.83 -14.51 -13.92
CA ILE A 90 2.63 -13.31 -14.19
C ILE A 90 4.05 -13.75 -14.58
N GLY A 91 4.37 -13.62 -15.87
CA GLY A 91 5.71 -13.93 -16.40
C GLY A 91 6.62 -12.70 -16.53
N LEU A 92 6.20 -11.52 -16.08
CA LEU A 92 6.99 -10.30 -16.16
C LEU A 92 8.01 -10.22 -15.00
N PRO A 93 9.20 -9.65 -15.23
CA PRO A 93 10.06 -9.22 -14.13
C PRO A 93 9.28 -8.35 -13.17
N THR A 94 9.26 -8.73 -11.89
CA THR A 94 8.40 -8.08 -10.88
C THR A 94 9.23 -7.61 -9.70
N LEU A 95 9.10 -6.35 -9.35
CA LEU A 95 9.63 -5.77 -8.11
C LEU A 95 8.52 -5.61 -7.09
N LEU A 96 8.75 -6.10 -5.88
CA LEU A 96 7.91 -5.86 -4.71
C LEU A 96 8.65 -4.91 -3.78
N ILE A 97 7.99 -3.84 -3.33
CA ILE A 97 8.53 -2.91 -2.33
C ILE A 97 7.52 -2.80 -1.18
N VAL A 98 8.00 -2.85 0.05
CA VAL A 98 7.14 -2.72 1.24
C VAL A 98 7.85 -2.02 2.38
N GLY A 99 7.14 -1.19 3.12
CA GLY A 99 7.62 -0.67 4.39
C GLY A 99 7.76 -1.78 5.44
N GLU A 100 8.87 -1.80 6.18
CA GLU A 100 9.16 -2.82 7.21
C GLU A 100 8.05 -2.91 8.26
N ASP A 101 7.49 -1.76 8.62
CA ASP A 101 6.50 -1.61 9.68
C ASP A 101 5.07 -1.41 9.16
N ASP A 102 4.79 -1.73 7.88
CA ASP A 102 3.45 -1.57 7.29
C ASP A 102 2.41 -2.47 7.98
N PRO A 103 1.45 -1.89 8.74
CA PRO A 103 0.45 -2.69 9.45
C PRO A 103 -0.70 -3.14 8.56
N GLY A 104 -0.84 -2.57 7.37
CA GLY A 104 -1.94 -2.81 6.43
C GLY A 104 -1.64 -3.92 5.44
N THR A 105 -0.44 -3.91 4.90
CA THR A 105 0.07 -4.89 3.92
C THR A 105 1.49 -5.32 4.34
N PRO A 106 1.62 -6.13 5.40
CA PRO A 106 2.91 -6.44 6.01
C PRO A 106 3.86 -7.19 5.06
N VAL A 107 5.14 -7.24 5.42
CA VAL A 107 6.19 -7.96 4.67
C VAL A 107 5.72 -9.37 4.30
N SER A 108 5.08 -10.09 5.22
CA SER A 108 4.56 -11.45 4.97
C SER A 108 3.54 -11.53 3.84
N ALA A 109 2.74 -10.49 3.62
CA ALA A 109 1.81 -10.44 2.47
C ALA A 109 2.55 -10.30 1.14
N HIS A 110 3.68 -9.59 1.13
CA HIS A 110 4.56 -9.45 -0.04
C HIS A 110 5.36 -10.73 -0.29
N GLU A 111 5.76 -11.44 0.76
CA GLU A 111 6.41 -12.76 0.63
C GLU A 111 5.50 -13.76 -0.07
N VAL A 112 4.20 -13.77 0.24
CA VAL A 112 3.21 -14.60 -0.50
C VAL A 112 3.20 -14.25 -1.99
N ILE A 113 3.27 -12.98 -2.35
CA ILE A 113 3.29 -12.57 -3.77
C ILE A 113 4.61 -12.99 -4.42
N ARG A 114 5.76 -12.76 -3.76
CA ARG A 114 7.09 -13.15 -4.22
C ARG A 114 7.16 -14.65 -4.48
N ASP A 115 6.65 -15.45 -3.57
CA ASP A 115 6.72 -16.91 -3.68
C ASP A 115 5.81 -17.47 -4.78
N CYS A 116 4.82 -16.72 -5.23
CA CYS A 116 3.93 -17.07 -6.34
C CYS A 116 4.42 -16.59 -7.72
N ILE A 117 5.28 -15.57 -7.80
CA ILE A 117 5.77 -14.99 -9.07
C ILE A 117 7.24 -15.37 -9.25
N GLU A 118 7.53 -16.26 -10.21
CA GLU A 118 8.87 -16.85 -10.40
C GLU A 118 9.98 -15.80 -10.62
N ASN A 119 9.71 -14.76 -11.42
CA ASN A 119 10.68 -13.71 -11.71
C ASN A 119 10.39 -12.45 -10.89
N SER A 120 10.47 -12.59 -9.56
CA SER A 120 10.21 -11.47 -8.64
C SER A 120 11.34 -11.26 -7.64
N GLU A 121 11.52 -10.01 -7.22
CA GLU A 121 12.41 -9.61 -6.12
C GLU A 121 11.64 -8.77 -5.11
N LEU A 122 11.96 -8.93 -3.82
CA LEU A 122 11.34 -8.20 -2.70
C LEU A 122 12.37 -7.28 -2.05
N VAL A 123 12.02 -6.00 -1.92
CA VAL A 123 12.79 -5.01 -1.17
C VAL A 123 11.96 -4.51 -0.01
N VAL A 124 12.48 -4.67 1.20
CA VAL A 124 11.88 -4.15 2.44
C VAL A 124 12.55 -2.81 2.77
N ILE A 125 11.74 -1.77 2.95
CA ILE A 125 12.21 -0.42 3.27
C ILE A 125 12.19 -0.23 4.78
N PRO A 126 13.35 -0.10 5.45
CA PRO A 126 13.41 0.03 6.90
C PRO A 126 12.80 1.35 7.38
N ASN A 127 12.23 1.32 8.59
CA ASN A 127 11.62 2.49 9.24
C ASN A 127 10.56 3.18 8.37
N ALA A 128 9.73 2.43 7.69
CA ALA A 128 8.62 2.93 6.88
C ALA A 128 7.33 2.12 7.12
N LEU A 129 6.20 2.83 7.15
CA LEU A 129 4.88 2.26 7.14
C LEU A 129 4.37 2.16 5.69
N HIS A 130 3.04 2.26 5.49
CA HIS A 130 2.37 2.03 4.21
C HIS A 130 2.72 3.03 3.09
N PHE A 131 3.13 4.25 3.41
CA PHE A 131 3.60 5.22 2.40
C PHE A 131 5.13 5.25 2.36
N SER A 132 5.73 4.07 2.15
CA SER A 132 7.17 3.89 2.11
C SER A 132 7.87 4.79 1.07
N ASN A 133 7.19 5.09 -0.03
CA ASN A 133 7.64 5.99 -1.09
C ASN A 133 7.74 7.47 -0.66
N ILE A 134 7.01 7.88 0.37
CA ILE A 134 7.09 9.23 0.94
C ILE A 134 8.00 9.23 2.16
N GLU A 135 7.81 8.25 3.05
CA GLU A 135 8.50 8.18 4.33
C GLU A 135 10.00 7.95 4.15
N GLN A 136 10.39 7.09 3.21
CA GLN A 136 11.76 6.76 2.89
C GLN A 136 12.05 6.93 1.38
N ALA A 137 11.71 8.10 0.83
CA ALA A 137 11.74 8.37 -0.60
C ALA A 137 13.07 8.03 -1.28
N ASN A 138 14.20 8.26 -0.63
CA ASN A 138 15.53 7.96 -1.19
C ASN A 138 15.75 6.45 -1.35
N LEU A 139 15.40 5.65 -0.35
CA LEU A 139 15.53 4.20 -0.39
C LEU A 139 14.57 3.60 -1.41
N PHE A 140 13.33 4.04 -1.39
CA PHE A 140 12.30 3.63 -2.35
C PHE A 140 12.73 3.91 -3.80
N ASN A 141 13.15 5.15 -4.08
CA ASN A 141 13.59 5.55 -5.42
C ASN A 141 14.85 4.82 -5.87
N THR A 142 15.75 4.50 -4.95
CA THR A 142 16.94 3.69 -5.26
C THR A 142 16.57 2.28 -5.68
N ALA A 143 15.67 1.63 -4.94
CA ALA A 143 15.19 0.29 -5.25
C ALA A 143 14.45 0.27 -6.61
N LEU A 144 13.46 1.14 -6.78
CA LEU A 144 12.68 1.23 -8.02
C LEU A 144 13.55 1.61 -9.22
N GLY A 145 14.40 2.62 -9.10
CA GLY A 145 15.26 3.08 -10.18
C GLY A 145 16.30 2.03 -10.58
N GLY A 146 16.87 1.29 -9.60
CA GLY A 146 17.76 0.17 -9.87
C GLY A 146 17.10 -0.95 -10.63
N PHE A 147 15.87 -1.32 -10.24
CA PHE A 147 15.07 -2.32 -10.94
C PHE A 147 14.77 -1.89 -12.39
N LEU A 148 14.24 -0.69 -12.58
CA LEU A 148 13.85 -0.20 -13.90
C LEU A 148 15.03 -0.10 -14.87
N LYS A 149 16.21 0.28 -14.40
CA LYS A 149 17.43 0.30 -15.23
C LYS A 149 17.79 -1.09 -15.75
N ARG A 150 17.66 -2.14 -14.94
CA ARG A 150 17.91 -3.53 -15.37
C ARG A 150 16.89 -4.06 -16.39
N GLN A 151 15.73 -3.40 -16.53
CA GLN A 151 14.69 -3.79 -17.49
C GLN A 151 14.75 -3.00 -18.80
N GLY A 152 15.58 -1.97 -18.89
CA GLY A 152 15.70 -1.07 -20.03
C GLY A 152 16.83 -1.42 -21.00
N ASP A 153 17.65 -2.41 -20.63
CA ASP A 153 18.69 -2.98 -21.50
C ASP A 153 18.12 -4.21 -22.22
#